data_ace6a69a6341ca5f7c86bf2a008af2b0
#
_entry.id   ace6a69a6341ca5f7c86bf2a008af2b0
#
_cell.length_a   1.000
_cell.length_b   1.000
_cell.length_c   1.000
_cell.angle_alpha   90.00
_cell.angle_beta   90.00
_cell.angle_gamma   90.00
#
_symmetry.space_group_name_H-M   'P 1'
#
loop_
_entity.id
_entity.type
_entity.pdbx_description
1 polymer ?
#
loop_
_entity_poly.entity_id
_entity_poly.type
_entity_poly.pdbx_seq_one_letter_code
_entity_poly.pdbx_strand_id
1 'polypeptide(L)'
;MLCALPRAVAVKDRDGAMPQPPLYSAQNILRKEETHIAIFHCTIKLVQRSKGKSVVAAAAYRSGTKLVNEWDGMTHDYIRKGGVVHAEIMLPAHAPPEFQDRAILWNSVEQIEKSKDSQLAREVEVALPVELSREQQLSLVRSYVKDNFVDKGMCADFAIHDRDTGNPHAHILLTVRPLKENGEWGAKCRKVYELDERGQRIANGRGGWKNHREDTTDWNDKEQAEVWRSAWADYTNRALEAAGEPERIDHRSYQRQGVQKIPSVHLGVAAKQMEKRGIVTRKGDLNRQITADNKLLKEIKARIARLHRWSKDEAAKPQSSQPTLLQLWETQQAMRDKPTSRHEALRKLREQAALYNLLAANGITTMQQLHEKVDAMNAQYYKLRGEIVSAERRIATLEERLDMFEKYEKNKAVQRQYVKVKPAKREQFEQSYRAELTLYKAAVRYLENLKTEGEPVTPKKWRSEVESLTAQKNLQYQEMRAMREEIKAVEKLKKAAERLEKDAQAKEKKRNEPER
;
A
#
# COMPACT_ATOMS: atom_id res chain seq x y z
N MET A 1 0.05 56.04 -18.40
CA MET A 1 1.48 56.09 -18.00
C MET A 1 1.99 54.66 -17.85
N LEU A 2 2.76 54.22 -18.85
CA LEU A 2 3.39 52.90 -18.92
C LEU A 2 4.73 52.99 -18.17
N CYS A 3 4.91 52.23 -17.08
CA CYS A 3 6.21 52.05 -16.45
C CYS A 3 6.89 50.81 -17.03
N ALA A 4 8.01 51.06 -17.70
CA ALA A 4 8.87 50.04 -18.31
C ALA A 4 9.70 49.31 -17.25
N LEU A 5 9.80 48.00 -17.35
CA LEU A 5 10.75 47.16 -16.62
C LEU A 5 12.15 47.27 -17.22
N PRO A 6 13.23 47.28 -16.42
CA PRO A 6 14.58 47.37 -16.94
C PRO A 6 15.04 46.03 -17.55
N ARG A 7 15.60 46.11 -18.75
CA ARG A 7 16.31 44.99 -19.41
C ARG A 7 17.63 44.70 -18.69
N ALA A 8 17.78 43.43 -18.26
CA ALA A 8 19.07 42.95 -17.78
C ALA A 8 20.09 42.91 -18.92
N VAL A 9 21.21 43.59 -18.74
CA VAL A 9 22.36 43.58 -19.65
C VAL A 9 23.19 42.35 -19.30
N ALA A 10 23.33 41.43 -20.23
CA ALA A 10 24.23 40.28 -20.10
C ALA A 10 25.68 40.72 -20.31
N VAL A 11 26.51 40.54 -19.32
CA VAL A 11 27.97 40.72 -19.41
C VAL A 11 28.58 39.42 -19.97
N LYS A 12 29.23 39.49 -21.12
CA LYS A 12 29.98 38.39 -21.71
C LYS A 12 31.37 38.30 -21.06
N ASP A 13 31.74 37.12 -20.61
CA ASP A 13 33.11 36.80 -20.20
C ASP A 13 34.05 36.72 -21.41
N ARG A 14 35.35 36.99 -21.16
CA ARG A 14 36.39 37.18 -22.16
C ARG A 14 36.67 35.99 -23.09
N ASP A 15 36.11 34.79 -22.85
CA ASP A 15 36.39 33.57 -23.63
C ASP A 15 35.24 33.10 -24.53
N GLY A 16 34.23 33.90 -24.74
CA GLY A 16 33.18 33.67 -25.77
C GLY A 16 32.31 32.41 -25.57
N ALA A 17 32.40 31.70 -24.45
CA ALA A 17 31.56 30.54 -24.15
C ALA A 17 30.28 30.98 -23.43
N MET A 18 29.14 30.57 -23.93
CA MET A 18 27.86 30.73 -23.24
C MET A 18 27.89 29.91 -21.95
N PRO A 19 27.50 30.45 -20.78
CA PRO A 19 27.41 29.68 -19.56
C PRO A 19 26.35 28.59 -19.71
N GLN A 20 26.74 27.35 -19.54
CA GLN A 20 25.79 26.24 -19.46
C GLN A 20 24.96 26.39 -18.18
N PRO A 21 23.63 26.19 -18.22
CA PRO A 21 22.82 26.24 -17.01
C PRO A 21 23.30 25.14 -16.02
N PRO A 22 23.32 25.42 -14.73
CA PRO A 22 23.85 24.49 -13.76
C PRO A 22 23.09 23.15 -13.82
N LEU A 23 23.82 22.04 -13.86
CA LEU A 23 23.33 20.65 -13.88
C LEU A 23 22.31 20.32 -12.76
N TYR A 24 22.16 21.21 -11.79
CA TYR A 24 21.19 21.13 -10.69
C TYR A 24 19.73 21.30 -11.14
N SER A 25 19.45 21.96 -12.26
CA SER A 25 18.07 22.20 -12.71
C SER A 25 17.45 20.99 -13.41
N ALA A 26 18.24 20.20 -14.13
CA ALA A 26 17.76 19.02 -14.84
C ALA A 26 17.41 17.85 -13.89
N GLN A 27 18.15 17.70 -12.77
CA GLN A 27 17.84 16.69 -11.76
C GLN A 27 16.62 17.05 -10.92
N ASN A 28 16.30 18.33 -10.74
CA ASN A 28 15.09 18.76 -10.05
C ASN A 28 13.84 18.71 -10.94
N ILE A 29 13.98 18.85 -12.26
CA ILE A 29 12.87 18.66 -13.21
C ILE A 29 12.53 17.18 -13.35
N LEU A 30 13.53 16.29 -13.40
CA LEU A 30 13.32 14.84 -13.43
C LEU A 30 12.77 14.28 -12.09
N ARG A 31 12.95 14.98 -10.96
CA ARG A 31 12.32 14.64 -9.69
C ARG A 31 10.86 15.08 -9.56
N LYS A 32 10.39 15.99 -10.41
CA LYS A 32 8.98 16.42 -10.42
C LYS A 32 8.06 15.53 -11.24
N GLU A 33 8.59 14.59 -12.03
CA GLU A 33 7.79 13.62 -12.79
C GLU A 33 7.65 12.24 -12.10
N GLU A 34 8.14 12.05 -10.86
CA GLU A 34 7.61 10.99 -10.02
C GLU A 34 6.20 11.44 -9.60
N THR A 35 5.22 11.06 -10.38
CA THR A 35 3.79 11.24 -10.10
C THR A 35 3.53 10.88 -8.64
N HIS A 36 3.32 11.88 -7.80
CA HIS A 36 2.81 11.71 -6.45
C HIS A 36 1.36 11.25 -6.59
N ILE A 37 1.17 9.95 -6.71
CA ILE A 37 -0.16 9.34 -6.75
C ILE A 37 -0.65 9.28 -5.31
N ALA A 38 -1.83 9.79 -5.04
CA ALA A 38 -2.49 9.66 -3.76
C ALA A 38 -2.46 8.19 -3.28
N ILE A 39 -1.86 7.95 -2.11
CA ILE A 39 -1.63 6.61 -1.57
C ILE A 39 -2.61 6.37 -0.44
N PHE A 40 -3.40 5.28 -0.52
CA PHE A 40 -4.21 4.87 0.60
C PHE A 40 -3.33 4.42 1.76
N HIS A 41 -3.47 5.09 2.92
CA HIS A 41 -2.96 4.62 4.20
C HIS A 41 -3.99 4.95 5.28
N CYS A 42 -4.44 3.94 5.99
CA CYS A 42 -5.28 4.08 7.17
C CYS A 42 -4.97 2.92 8.11
N THR A 43 -4.28 3.20 9.19
CA THR A 43 -3.95 2.25 10.26
C THR A 43 -4.68 2.58 11.54
N ILE A 44 -5.18 1.53 12.19
CA ILE A 44 -5.92 1.64 13.45
C ILE A 44 -5.14 0.88 14.52
N LYS A 45 -4.79 1.56 15.61
CA LYS A 45 -3.96 1.03 16.70
C LYS A 45 -4.65 1.31 18.04
N LEU A 46 -4.36 0.50 19.06
CA LEU A 46 -4.81 0.73 20.42
C LEU A 46 -3.66 1.25 21.28
N VAL A 47 -3.92 2.31 22.06
CA VAL A 47 -3.09 2.75 23.16
C VAL A 47 -3.53 1.96 24.39
N GLN A 48 -2.68 1.05 24.87
CA GLN A 48 -2.99 0.11 25.95
C GLN A 48 -2.00 0.27 27.09
N ARG A 49 -2.49 0.32 28.33
CA ARG A 49 -1.65 0.42 29.52
C ARG A 49 -0.76 -0.83 29.70
N SER A 50 -1.26 -2.02 29.42
CA SER A 50 -0.48 -3.26 29.46
C SER A 50 0.73 -3.30 28.51
N LYS A 51 0.74 -2.45 27.49
CA LYS A 51 1.90 -2.24 26.59
C LYS A 51 2.81 -1.11 27.07
N GLY A 52 2.61 -0.63 28.31
CA GLY A 52 3.34 0.49 28.89
C GLY A 52 3.16 1.80 28.15
N LYS A 53 2.01 2.01 27.53
CA LYS A 53 1.67 3.25 26.84
C LYS A 53 0.79 4.11 27.73
N SER A 54 1.05 5.41 27.73
CA SER A 54 0.18 6.44 28.29
C SER A 54 -0.55 7.17 27.18
N VAL A 55 -1.82 7.49 27.39
CA VAL A 55 -2.57 8.29 26.41
C VAL A 55 -2.16 9.76 26.49
N VAL A 56 -1.79 10.26 27.66
CA VAL A 56 -1.25 11.63 27.84
C VAL A 56 0.06 11.78 27.07
N ALA A 57 0.98 10.80 27.15
CA ALA A 57 2.20 10.78 26.35
C ALA A 57 1.91 10.74 24.85
N ALA A 58 0.89 9.97 24.46
CA ALA A 58 0.46 9.86 23.08
C ALA A 58 -0.09 11.18 22.54
N ALA A 59 -0.92 11.87 23.31
CA ALA A 59 -1.49 13.17 22.97
C ALA A 59 -0.40 14.25 22.88
N ALA A 60 0.48 14.34 23.89
CA ALA A 60 1.61 15.28 23.91
C ALA A 60 2.52 15.12 22.68
N TYR A 61 2.86 13.87 22.33
CA TYR A 61 3.70 13.58 21.16
C TYR A 61 3.04 14.03 19.86
N ARG A 62 1.73 13.78 19.68
CA ARG A 62 1.03 14.09 18.43
C ARG A 62 0.81 15.58 18.25
N SER A 63 0.39 16.26 19.31
CA SER A 63 0.16 17.71 19.29
C SER A 63 1.45 18.54 19.35
N GLY A 64 2.61 17.94 19.71
CA GLY A 64 3.86 18.68 19.90
C GLY A 64 3.82 19.58 21.14
N THR A 65 3.09 19.19 22.19
CA THR A 65 2.90 19.96 23.42
C THR A 65 3.61 19.31 24.61
N LYS A 66 3.61 20.04 25.75
CA LYS A 66 4.07 19.52 27.03
C LYS A 66 2.86 19.21 27.90
N LEU A 67 2.71 17.96 28.32
CA LEU A 67 1.64 17.51 29.20
C LEU A 67 2.21 16.74 30.40
N VAL A 68 1.54 16.87 31.52
CA VAL A 68 1.83 16.09 32.75
C VAL A 68 0.79 14.98 32.82
N ASN A 69 1.25 13.75 32.99
CA ASN A 69 0.38 12.61 33.27
C ASN A 69 0.18 12.51 34.78
N GLU A 70 -1.01 12.81 35.26
CA GLU A 70 -1.37 12.80 36.69
C GLU A 70 -1.42 11.38 37.28
N TRP A 71 -1.54 10.35 36.43
CA TRP A 71 -1.57 8.94 36.87
C TRP A 71 -0.22 8.47 37.43
N ASP A 72 0.88 8.90 36.83
CA ASP A 72 2.23 8.47 37.18
C ASP A 72 3.17 9.64 37.51
N GLY A 73 2.70 10.89 37.44
CA GLY A 73 3.47 12.11 37.67
C GLY A 73 4.49 12.45 36.58
N MET A 74 4.51 11.70 35.48
CA MET A 74 5.48 11.88 34.39
C MET A 74 5.14 13.08 33.52
N THR A 75 6.13 13.92 33.24
CA THR A 75 6.02 15.01 32.28
C THR A 75 6.48 14.56 30.89
N HIS A 76 5.61 14.73 29.91
CA HIS A 76 5.89 14.45 28.50
C HIS A 76 6.06 15.75 27.74
N ASP A 77 7.29 16.11 27.38
CA ASP A 77 7.63 17.37 26.70
C ASP A 77 8.05 17.11 25.24
N TYR A 78 7.22 17.56 24.31
CA TYR A 78 7.44 17.45 22.88
C TYR A 78 7.37 18.81 22.16
N ILE A 79 7.52 19.94 22.87
CA ILE A 79 7.47 21.30 22.31
C ILE A 79 8.49 21.48 21.18
N ARG A 80 9.67 20.84 21.28
CA ARG A 80 10.70 20.88 20.23
C ARG A 80 10.45 19.97 19.03
N LYS A 81 9.33 19.25 19.01
CA LYS A 81 8.99 18.37 17.90
C LYS A 81 8.53 19.19 16.69
N GLY A 82 9.35 19.24 15.64
CA GLY A 82 8.96 19.87 14.38
C GLY A 82 7.96 19.03 13.58
N GLY A 83 7.27 19.68 12.64
CA GLY A 83 6.38 19.04 11.67
C GLY A 83 4.94 18.85 12.13
N VAL A 84 4.54 19.37 13.26
CA VAL A 84 3.13 19.51 13.65
C VAL A 84 2.61 20.80 13.04
N VAL A 85 1.69 20.72 12.09
CA VAL A 85 1.18 21.87 11.35
C VAL A 85 -0.22 22.30 11.81
N HIS A 86 -0.94 21.38 12.46
CA HIS A 86 -2.25 21.65 13.07
C HIS A 86 -2.54 20.62 14.17
N ALA A 87 -3.22 21.04 15.24
CA ALA A 87 -3.74 20.16 16.27
C ALA A 87 -5.05 20.71 16.82
N GLU A 88 -6.09 19.88 16.92
CA GLU A 88 -7.45 20.27 17.26
C GLU A 88 -8.15 19.16 18.04
N ILE A 89 -9.02 19.56 18.98
CA ILE A 89 -9.93 18.65 19.68
C ILE A 89 -11.36 18.91 19.18
N MET A 90 -12.05 17.84 18.82
CA MET A 90 -13.45 17.86 18.46
C MET A 90 -14.24 17.02 19.45
N LEU A 91 -15.30 17.60 19.99
CA LEU A 91 -16.11 17.01 21.06
C LEU A 91 -17.54 16.76 20.58
N PRO A 92 -18.18 15.66 21.02
CA PRO A 92 -19.62 15.49 20.88
C PRO A 92 -20.38 16.56 21.71
N ALA A 93 -21.59 16.89 21.30
CA ALA A 93 -22.38 18.00 21.88
C ALA A 93 -22.61 17.89 23.40
N HIS A 94 -22.63 16.68 23.93
CA HIS A 94 -22.85 16.39 25.35
C HIS A 94 -21.56 16.25 26.17
N ALA A 95 -20.39 16.46 25.54
CA ALA A 95 -19.10 16.39 26.25
C ALA A 95 -18.89 17.64 27.10
N PRO A 96 -18.22 17.51 28.28
CA PRO A 96 -17.83 18.62 29.08
C PRO A 96 -16.98 19.64 28.31
N PRO A 97 -17.28 20.96 28.37
CA PRO A 97 -16.51 21.95 27.61
C PRO A 97 -15.01 21.98 27.96
N GLU A 98 -14.66 21.64 29.22
CA GLU A 98 -13.28 21.55 29.69
C GLU A 98 -12.45 20.49 28.96
N PHE A 99 -13.07 19.54 28.28
CA PHE A 99 -12.37 18.57 27.44
C PHE A 99 -11.77 19.17 26.17
N GLN A 100 -12.02 20.46 25.90
CA GLN A 100 -11.23 21.21 24.90
C GLN A 100 -9.76 21.40 25.36
N ASP A 101 -9.48 21.30 26.67
CA ASP A 101 -8.12 21.20 27.18
C ASP A 101 -7.62 19.75 27.08
N ARG A 102 -6.52 19.60 26.34
CA ARG A 102 -5.91 18.28 26.05
C ARG A 102 -5.42 17.58 27.32
N ALA A 103 -4.90 18.35 28.30
CA ALA A 103 -4.45 17.79 29.57
C ALA A 103 -5.64 17.26 30.38
N ILE A 104 -6.72 18.02 30.45
CA ILE A 104 -7.94 17.63 31.19
C ILE A 104 -8.55 16.38 30.54
N LEU A 105 -8.77 16.38 29.21
CA LEU A 105 -9.36 15.26 28.50
C LEU A 105 -8.58 13.97 28.74
N TRP A 106 -7.27 13.97 28.48
CA TRP A 106 -6.51 12.72 28.48
C TRP A 106 -6.11 12.26 29.90
N ASN A 107 -5.99 13.17 30.88
CA ASN A 107 -5.85 12.78 32.29
C ASN A 107 -7.16 12.18 32.83
N SER A 108 -8.33 12.69 32.45
CA SER A 108 -9.60 12.08 32.84
C SER A 108 -9.75 10.64 32.30
N VAL A 109 -9.24 10.36 31.09
CA VAL A 109 -9.19 8.99 30.53
C VAL A 109 -8.22 8.10 31.32
N GLU A 110 -7.01 8.58 31.66
CA GLU A 110 -6.07 7.81 32.48
C GLU A 110 -6.66 7.45 33.84
N GLN A 111 -7.38 8.38 34.47
CA GLN A 111 -8.00 8.18 35.79
C GLN A 111 -9.18 7.22 35.79
N ILE A 112 -10.07 7.28 34.78
CA ILE A 112 -11.24 6.39 34.71
C ILE A 112 -10.85 4.94 34.31
N GLU A 113 -9.75 4.76 33.57
CA GLU A 113 -9.28 3.46 33.09
C GLU A 113 -8.32 2.79 34.09
N LYS A 114 -8.85 2.33 35.23
CA LYS A 114 -8.06 1.83 36.38
C LYS A 114 -7.34 0.50 36.16
N SER A 115 -7.81 -0.36 35.21
CA SER A 115 -7.21 -1.69 35.01
C SER A 115 -5.84 -1.59 34.32
N LYS A 116 -4.90 -2.46 34.73
CA LYS A 116 -3.59 -2.58 34.03
C LYS A 116 -3.70 -3.02 32.57
N ASP A 117 -4.78 -3.64 32.16
CA ASP A 117 -5.04 -4.09 30.79
C ASP A 117 -5.95 -3.12 30.03
N SER A 118 -6.24 -1.95 30.60
CA SER A 118 -7.15 -0.97 29.97
C SER A 118 -6.65 -0.54 28.59
N GLN A 119 -7.58 -0.52 27.65
CA GLN A 119 -7.46 0.25 26.42
C GLN A 119 -7.76 1.71 26.78
N LEU A 120 -6.77 2.59 26.60
CA LEU A 120 -6.85 4.01 26.95
C LEU A 120 -7.43 4.83 25.80
N ALA A 121 -6.96 4.58 24.59
CA ALA A 121 -7.43 5.27 23.40
C ALA A 121 -7.28 4.40 22.16
N ARG A 122 -7.98 4.80 21.09
CA ARG A 122 -7.75 4.30 19.73
C ARG A 122 -7.08 5.39 18.91
N GLU A 123 -6.07 5.01 18.16
CA GLU A 123 -5.40 5.89 17.21
C GLU A 123 -5.73 5.46 15.80
N VAL A 124 -6.18 6.40 14.98
CA VAL A 124 -6.32 6.25 13.54
C VAL A 124 -5.28 7.15 12.88
N GLU A 125 -4.38 6.56 12.09
CA GLU A 125 -3.35 7.28 11.34
C GLU A 125 -3.67 7.18 9.86
N VAL A 126 -3.80 8.32 9.18
CA VAL A 126 -4.21 8.41 7.78
C VAL A 126 -3.23 9.26 6.97
N ALA A 127 -2.91 8.84 5.75
CA ALA A 127 -2.16 9.67 4.80
C ALA A 127 -3.09 10.72 4.17
N LEU A 128 -2.57 11.93 3.98
CA LEU A 128 -3.28 13.01 3.31
C LEU A 128 -2.78 13.14 1.87
N PRO A 129 -3.67 13.35 0.88
CA PRO A 129 -3.25 13.62 -0.49
C PRO A 129 -2.40 14.87 -0.58
N VAL A 130 -1.26 14.78 -1.26
CA VAL A 130 -0.38 15.93 -1.52
C VAL A 130 -0.94 16.86 -2.60
N GLU A 131 -1.90 16.37 -3.37
CA GLU A 131 -2.64 17.08 -4.40
C GLU A 131 -3.59 18.13 -3.80
N LEU A 132 -4.00 17.95 -2.54
CA LEU A 132 -4.89 18.89 -1.84
C LEU A 132 -4.10 19.99 -1.13
N SER A 133 -4.64 21.21 -1.14
CA SER A 133 -4.12 22.31 -0.34
C SER A 133 -4.22 22.01 1.16
N ARG A 134 -3.50 22.75 1.99
CA ARG A 134 -3.54 22.57 3.46
C ARG A 134 -4.95 22.76 4.03
N GLU A 135 -5.69 23.74 3.53
CA GLU A 135 -7.06 24.03 3.94
C GLU A 135 -8.01 22.87 3.54
N GLN A 136 -7.82 22.33 2.33
CA GLN A 136 -8.58 21.17 1.85
C GLN A 136 -8.26 19.91 2.67
N GLN A 137 -6.98 19.68 2.99
CA GLN A 137 -6.56 18.58 3.87
C GLN A 137 -7.18 18.70 5.27
N LEU A 138 -7.20 19.90 5.85
CA LEU A 138 -7.80 20.14 7.15
C LEU A 138 -9.33 19.92 7.12
N SER A 139 -10.01 20.43 6.09
CA SER A 139 -11.44 20.24 5.89
C SER A 139 -11.79 18.75 5.73
N LEU A 140 -10.98 18.00 4.96
CA LEU A 140 -11.12 16.56 4.79
C LEU A 140 -11.04 15.82 6.14
N VAL A 141 -10.01 16.12 6.96
CA VAL A 141 -9.86 15.48 8.27
C VAL A 141 -11.01 15.83 9.20
N ARG A 142 -11.41 17.10 9.28
CA ARG A 142 -12.54 17.54 10.11
C ARG A 142 -13.84 16.84 9.76
N SER A 143 -14.19 16.77 8.47
CA SER A 143 -15.40 16.10 8.01
C SER A 143 -15.37 14.61 8.34
N TYR A 144 -14.25 13.94 8.06
CA TYR A 144 -14.09 12.52 8.37
C TYR A 144 -14.19 12.24 9.88
N VAL A 145 -13.51 13.05 10.71
CA VAL A 145 -13.50 12.90 12.19
C VAL A 145 -14.88 13.16 12.75
N LYS A 146 -15.55 14.23 12.29
CA LYS A 146 -16.88 14.59 12.76
C LYS A 146 -17.86 13.45 12.55
N ASP A 147 -18.05 13.03 11.31
CA ASP A 147 -19.14 12.13 10.92
C ASP A 147 -18.90 10.67 11.37
N ASN A 148 -17.63 10.23 11.44
CA ASN A 148 -17.31 8.84 11.76
C ASN A 148 -17.03 8.60 13.25
N PHE A 149 -16.68 9.64 14.03
CA PHE A 149 -16.28 9.47 15.42
C PHE A 149 -17.03 10.41 16.36
N VAL A 150 -17.02 11.72 16.11
CA VAL A 150 -17.60 12.70 17.03
C VAL A 150 -19.12 12.59 17.11
N ASP A 151 -19.80 12.50 15.97
CA ASP A 151 -21.25 12.30 15.88
C ASP A 151 -21.68 10.91 16.39
N LYS A 152 -20.73 9.99 16.59
CA LYS A 152 -20.94 8.69 17.24
C LYS A 152 -20.64 8.71 18.76
N GLY A 153 -20.29 9.88 19.31
CA GLY A 153 -20.09 10.09 20.74
C GLY A 153 -18.64 9.93 21.22
N MET A 154 -17.65 9.83 20.33
CA MET A 154 -16.24 9.81 20.71
C MET A 154 -15.69 11.25 20.82
N CYS A 155 -14.89 11.55 21.84
CA CYS A 155 -14.00 12.70 21.79
C CYS A 155 -12.82 12.37 20.88
N ALA A 156 -12.48 13.29 20.00
CA ALA A 156 -11.39 13.14 19.03
C ALA A 156 -10.36 14.26 19.22
N ASP A 157 -9.09 13.88 19.29
CA ASP A 157 -7.94 14.80 19.33
C ASP A 157 -7.05 14.46 18.13
N PHE A 158 -7.04 15.30 17.10
CA PHE A 158 -6.25 15.02 15.91
C PHE A 158 -5.15 16.06 15.69
N ALA A 159 -4.07 15.61 15.07
CA ALA A 159 -2.96 16.46 14.66
C ALA A 159 -2.51 16.09 13.23
N ILE A 160 -2.28 17.11 12.41
CA ILE A 160 -1.71 16.98 11.08
C ILE A 160 -0.20 17.17 11.17
N HIS A 161 0.53 16.20 10.65
CA HIS A 161 1.98 16.23 10.58
C HIS A 161 2.45 16.36 9.14
N ASP A 162 3.36 17.30 8.91
CA ASP A 162 4.07 17.46 7.65
C ASP A 162 5.45 18.06 7.90
N ARG A 163 6.46 17.50 7.27
CA ARG A 163 7.85 17.98 7.32
C ARG A 163 8.36 18.37 5.94
N ASP A 164 7.45 18.71 5.02
CA ASP A 164 7.76 19.01 3.62
C ASP A 164 8.51 17.85 2.92
N THR A 165 8.30 16.63 3.40
CA THR A 165 8.94 15.42 2.85
C THR A 165 8.03 14.66 1.88
N GLY A 166 6.88 15.26 1.48
CA GLY A 166 5.89 14.66 0.60
C GLY A 166 5.08 13.51 1.24
N ASN A 167 4.92 13.54 2.57
CA ASN A 167 4.14 12.56 3.31
C ASN A 167 3.30 13.22 4.40
N PRO A 168 2.38 14.14 4.05
CA PRO A 168 1.45 14.71 5.01
C PRO A 168 0.52 13.62 5.53
N HIS A 169 0.28 13.58 6.85
CA HIS A 169 -0.56 12.58 7.49
C HIS A 169 -1.22 13.14 8.75
N ALA A 170 -2.37 12.59 9.10
CA ALA A 170 -3.07 12.93 10.32
C ALA A 170 -3.05 11.76 11.32
N HIS A 171 -2.82 12.08 12.57
CA HIS A 171 -3.02 11.20 13.72
C HIS A 171 -4.29 11.63 14.43
N ILE A 172 -5.25 10.73 14.58
CA ILE A 172 -6.53 10.96 15.24
C ILE A 172 -6.57 10.07 16.47
N LEU A 173 -6.57 10.65 17.64
CA LEU A 173 -6.65 9.96 18.93
C LEU A 173 -8.10 10.03 19.41
N LEU A 174 -8.71 8.88 19.69
CA LEU A 174 -10.13 8.74 19.98
C LEU A 174 -10.32 8.10 21.35
N THR A 175 -11.31 8.57 22.10
CA THR A 175 -11.75 7.91 23.32
C THR A 175 -12.39 6.55 23.00
N VAL A 176 -12.26 5.60 23.91
CA VAL A 176 -12.80 4.23 23.78
C VAL A 176 -13.89 3.95 24.82
N ARG A 177 -14.32 4.97 25.52
CA ARG A 177 -15.40 4.94 26.51
C ARG A 177 -16.43 5.99 26.12
N PRO A 178 -17.73 5.65 26.05
CA PRO A 178 -18.77 6.63 25.74
C PRO A 178 -18.95 7.61 26.90
N LEU A 179 -19.42 8.80 26.56
CA LEU A 179 -19.96 9.76 27.53
C LEU A 179 -21.47 9.54 27.65
N LYS A 180 -22.01 9.74 28.85
CA LYS A 180 -23.44 9.83 29.07
C LYS A 180 -23.95 11.23 28.65
N GLU A 181 -25.26 11.42 28.52
CA GLU A 181 -25.87 12.71 28.19
C GLU A 181 -25.52 13.84 29.17
N ASN A 182 -25.22 13.50 30.44
CA ASN A 182 -24.78 14.46 31.46
C ASN A 182 -23.27 14.75 31.44
N GLY A 183 -22.53 14.26 30.44
CA GLY A 183 -21.09 14.48 30.29
C GLY A 183 -20.19 13.55 31.14
N GLU A 184 -20.75 12.69 31.98
CA GLU A 184 -19.96 11.71 32.72
C GLU A 184 -19.52 10.52 31.84
N TRP A 185 -18.39 9.90 32.20
CA TRP A 185 -17.96 8.65 31.54
C TRP A 185 -18.95 7.50 31.79
N GLY A 186 -19.45 6.92 30.70
CA GLY A 186 -20.27 5.73 30.70
C GLY A 186 -19.47 4.44 30.91
N ALA A 187 -20.13 3.31 30.94
CA ALA A 187 -19.50 2.00 30.97
C ALA A 187 -19.14 1.53 29.56
N LYS A 188 -17.98 0.86 29.35
CA LYS A 188 -17.63 0.24 28.07
C LYS A 188 -18.48 -0.98 27.76
N CYS A 189 -18.93 -1.67 28.82
CA CYS A 189 -19.72 -2.88 28.70
C CYS A 189 -20.65 -3.01 29.88
N ARG A 190 -21.74 -3.71 29.66
CA ARG A 190 -22.72 -4.08 30.68
C ARG A 190 -22.74 -5.58 30.90
N LYS A 191 -23.12 -5.99 32.08
CA LYS A 191 -23.35 -7.35 32.46
C LYS A 191 -24.80 -7.70 32.11
N VAL A 192 -24.99 -8.66 31.21
CA VAL A 192 -26.32 -9.12 30.81
C VAL A 192 -26.52 -10.52 31.39
N TYR A 193 -27.60 -10.71 32.11
CA TYR A 193 -27.96 -12.00 32.71
C TYR A 193 -28.70 -12.84 31.69
N GLU A 194 -28.36 -14.15 31.63
CA GLU A 194 -29.13 -15.12 30.88
C GLU A 194 -30.45 -15.38 31.57
N LEU A 195 -31.54 -15.32 30.83
CA LEU A 195 -32.90 -15.55 31.31
C LEU A 195 -33.42 -16.89 30.78
N ASP A 196 -34.25 -17.58 31.59
CA ASP A 196 -34.99 -18.74 31.16
C ASP A 196 -36.25 -18.34 30.34
N GLU A 197 -37.02 -19.32 29.89
CA GLU A 197 -38.26 -19.10 29.12
C GLU A 197 -39.33 -18.32 29.88
N ARG A 198 -39.19 -18.19 31.22
CA ARG A 198 -40.09 -17.43 32.10
C ARG A 198 -39.54 -16.04 32.44
N GLY A 199 -38.40 -15.63 31.85
CA GLY A 199 -37.75 -14.36 32.11
C GLY A 199 -36.99 -14.31 33.46
N GLN A 200 -36.74 -15.45 34.11
CA GLN A 200 -35.97 -15.50 35.35
C GLN A 200 -34.48 -15.77 35.08
N ARG A 201 -33.60 -15.25 35.95
CA ARG A 201 -32.16 -15.43 35.82
C ARG A 201 -31.77 -16.88 36.03
N ILE A 202 -30.97 -17.44 35.16
CA ILE A 202 -30.46 -18.79 35.23
C ILE A 202 -29.30 -18.85 36.23
N ALA A 203 -29.40 -19.76 37.23
CA ALA A 203 -28.32 -19.98 38.20
C ALA A 203 -27.08 -20.59 37.55
N ASN A 204 -25.88 -20.19 37.99
CA ASN A 204 -24.60 -20.65 37.47
C ASN A 204 -24.01 -21.85 38.22
N GLY A 205 -24.74 -22.42 39.18
CA GLY A 205 -24.26 -23.55 39.99
C GLY A 205 -23.17 -23.24 41.03
N ARG A 206 -22.76 -21.97 41.16
CA ARG A 206 -21.71 -21.50 42.09
C ARG A 206 -22.23 -20.38 43.03
N GLY A 207 -23.54 -20.35 43.29
CA GLY A 207 -24.18 -19.33 44.15
C GLY A 207 -24.43 -17.98 43.47
N GLY A 208 -24.32 -17.89 42.14
CA GLY A 208 -24.58 -16.69 41.34
C GLY A 208 -25.44 -17.00 40.12
N TRP A 209 -25.53 -16.00 39.20
CA TRP A 209 -26.35 -16.08 38.00
C TRP A 209 -25.46 -16.18 36.75
N LYS A 210 -25.89 -16.93 35.74
CA LYS A 210 -25.28 -16.95 34.44
C LYS A 210 -25.38 -15.55 33.81
N ASN A 211 -24.30 -15.10 33.25
CA ASN A 211 -24.24 -13.80 32.61
C ASN A 211 -23.10 -13.78 31.58
N HIS A 212 -23.23 -12.90 30.60
CA HIS A 212 -22.18 -12.56 29.68
C HIS A 212 -21.95 -11.05 29.69
N ARG A 213 -20.87 -10.63 29.09
CA ARG A 213 -20.48 -9.24 28.96
C ARG A 213 -20.86 -8.77 27.56
N GLU A 214 -21.57 -7.67 27.46
CA GLU A 214 -21.98 -7.04 26.22
C GLU A 214 -21.35 -5.65 26.14
N ASP A 215 -20.75 -5.30 25.01
CA ASP A 215 -20.23 -3.95 24.80
C ASP A 215 -21.40 -2.95 24.69
N THR A 216 -21.21 -1.74 25.21
CA THR A 216 -22.24 -0.68 25.19
C THR A 216 -22.25 0.10 23.88
N THR A 217 -21.21 -0.07 23.07
CA THR A 217 -21.05 0.54 21.75
C THR A 217 -20.49 -0.49 20.77
N ASP A 218 -20.69 -0.26 19.47
CA ASP A 218 -20.16 -1.05 18.37
C ASP A 218 -18.68 -0.74 18.04
N TRP A 219 -18.04 0.15 18.80
CA TRP A 219 -16.70 0.67 18.48
C TRP A 219 -15.60 -0.38 18.48
N ASN A 220 -15.82 -1.52 19.16
CA ASN A 220 -14.87 -2.64 19.22
C ASN A 220 -15.20 -3.78 18.26
N ASP A 221 -16.26 -3.66 17.48
CA ASP A 221 -16.64 -4.68 16.50
C ASP A 221 -15.53 -4.88 15.48
N LYS A 222 -15.35 -6.12 15.05
CA LYS A 222 -14.26 -6.48 14.11
C LYS A 222 -14.39 -5.76 12.77
N GLU A 223 -15.62 -5.52 12.35
CA GLU A 223 -15.99 -4.89 11.10
C GLU A 223 -15.74 -3.38 11.10
N GLN A 224 -15.76 -2.73 12.28
CA GLN A 224 -15.59 -1.27 12.39
C GLN A 224 -14.29 -0.75 11.78
N ALA A 225 -13.21 -1.50 11.91
CA ALA A 225 -11.94 -1.12 11.29
C ALA A 225 -12.04 -1.02 9.76
N GLU A 226 -12.81 -1.91 9.13
CA GLU A 226 -13.02 -1.88 7.67
C GLU A 226 -13.98 -0.74 7.28
N VAL A 227 -15.02 -0.49 8.09
CA VAL A 227 -15.95 0.64 7.89
C VAL A 227 -15.18 1.96 7.90
N TRP A 228 -14.34 2.21 8.91
CA TRP A 228 -13.53 3.43 8.98
C TRP A 228 -12.50 3.55 7.85
N ARG A 229 -11.91 2.44 7.41
CA ARG A 229 -10.98 2.42 6.28
C ARG A 229 -11.68 2.71 4.96
N SER A 230 -12.88 2.15 4.74
CA SER A 230 -13.71 2.45 3.57
C SER A 230 -14.14 3.91 3.56
N ALA A 231 -14.66 4.39 4.71
CA ALA A 231 -15.06 5.78 4.85
C ALA A 231 -13.90 6.74 4.55
N TRP A 232 -12.68 6.47 5.04
CA TRP A 232 -11.51 7.30 4.71
C TRP A 232 -11.24 7.38 3.21
N ALA A 233 -11.35 6.27 2.48
CA ALA A 233 -11.20 6.27 1.02
C ALA A 233 -12.29 7.11 0.34
N ASP A 234 -13.54 7.00 0.79
CA ASP A 234 -14.68 7.71 0.22
C ASP A 234 -14.57 9.24 0.46
N TYR A 235 -14.20 9.65 1.68
CA TYR A 235 -13.98 11.06 2.00
C TYR A 235 -12.83 11.66 1.19
N THR A 236 -11.71 10.95 1.09
CA THR A 236 -10.56 11.36 0.31
C THR A 236 -10.90 11.48 -1.17
N ASN A 237 -11.62 10.51 -1.74
CA ASN A 237 -11.99 10.53 -3.16
C ASN A 237 -12.95 11.68 -3.48
N ARG A 238 -13.89 11.99 -2.58
CA ARG A 238 -14.77 13.17 -2.73
C ARG A 238 -13.98 14.48 -2.67
N ALA A 239 -13.01 14.59 -1.77
CA ALA A 239 -12.16 15.77 -1.66
C ALA A 239 -11.29 15.98 -2.91
N LEU A 240 -10.70 14.91 -3.45
CA LEU A 240 -9.93 14.94 -4.70
C LEU A 240 -10.82 15.33 -5.89
N GLU A 241 -12.02 14.79 -5.97
CA GLU A 241 -12.99 15.13 -7.01
C GLU A 241 -13.40 16.60 -6.95
N ALA A 242 -13.70 17.12 -5.75
CA ALA A 242 -14.02 18.53 -5.54
C ALA A 242 -12.85 19.48 -5.89
N ALA A 243 -11.60 18.99 -5.75
CA ALA A 243 -10.40 19.72 -6.17
C ALA A 243 -10.10 19.59 -7.66
N GLY A 244 -10.85 18.78 -8.43
CA GLY A 244 -10.60 18.54 -9.85
C GLY A 244 -9.45 17.56 -10.12
N GLU A 245 -8.97 16.83 -9.10
CA GLU A 245 -7.87 15.89 -9.23
C GLU A 245 -8.37 14.54 -9.74
N PRO A 246 -7.65 13.90 -10.70
CA PRO A 246 -8.06 12.61 -11.27
C PRO A 246 -7.71 11.40 -10.38
N GLU A 247 -6.84 11.58 -9.41
CA GLU A 247 -6.36 10.52 -8.51
C GLU A 247 -7.50 9.98 -7.65
N ARG A 248 -7.47 8.67 -7.42
CA ARG A 248 -8.43 8.00 -6.51
C ARG A 248 -7.68 6.95 -5.69
N ILE A 249 -8.11 6.79 -4.44
CA ILE A 249 -7.59 5.76 -3.51
C ILE A 249 -8.63 4.69 -3.25
N ASP A 250 -8.17 3.49 -2.88
CA ASP A 250 -9.03 2.35 -2.53
C ASP A 250 -8.49 1.69 -1.26
N HIS A 251 -9.36 1.47 -0.27
CA HIS A 251 -9.02 0.86 1.02
C HIS A 251 -8.73 -0.64 0.91
N ARG A 252 -9.20 -1.29 -0.15
CA ARG A 252 -9.06 -2.72 -0.36
C ARG A 252 -7.64 -3.09 -0.78
N SER A 253 -7.20 -4.29 -0.44
CA SER A 253 -5.94 -4.82 -0.99
C SER A 253 -6.01 -4.91 -2.51
N TYR A 254 -4.88 -4.83 -3.21
CA TYR A 254 -4.81 -5.00 -4.68
C TYR A 254 -5.55 -6.25 -5.16
N GLN A 255 -5.55 -7.32 -4.35
CA GLN A 255 -6.29 -8.54 -4.66
C GLN A 255 -7.80 -8.31 -4.66
N ARG A 256 -8.35 -7.66 -3.62
CA ARG A 256 -9.78 -7.35 -3.51
C ARG A 256 -10.22 -6.34 -4.58
N GLN A 257 -9.30 -5.51 -5.04
CA GLN A 257 -9.49 -4.59 -6.17
C GLN A 257 -9.42 -5.28 -7.53
N GLY A 258 -9.00 -6.54 -7.62
CA GLY A 258 -8.69 -7.22 -8.88
C GLY A 258 -7.45 -6.67 -9.60
N VAL A 259 -6.65 -5.84 -8.92
CA VAL A 259 -5.43 -5.25 -9.48
C VAL A 259 -4.28 -6.24 -9.39
N GLN A 260 -3.74 -6.58 -10.55
CA GLN A 260 -2.61 -7.50 -10.67
C GLN A 260 -1.26 -6.75 -10.46
N LYS A 261 -1.06 -6.20 -9.28
CA LYS A 261 0.16 -5.48 -8.90
C LYS A 261 0.76 -6.12 -7.64
N ILE A 262 2.07 -6.27 -7.61
CA ILE A 262 2.81 -6.75 -6.45
C ILE A 262 2.92 -5.58 -5.46
N PRO A 263 2.49 -5.73 -4.20
CA PRO A 263 2.66 -4.67 -3.21
C PRO A 263 4.13 -4.50 -2.83
N SER A 264 4.57 -3.27 -2.62
CA SER A 264 5.89 -2.98 -2.07
C SER A 264 5.97 -3.34 -0.59
N VAL A 265 7.17 -3.68 -0.12
CA VAL A 265 7.43 -4.00 1.29
C VAL A 265 7.73 -2.72 2.07
N HIS A 266 7.12 -2.56 3.23
CA HIS A 266 7.41 -1.42 4.10
C HIS A 266 8.87 -1.45 4.59
N LEU A 267 9.63 -0.41 4.27
CA LEU A 267 11.06 -0.31 4.62
C LEU A 267 11.29 -0.20 6.13
N GLY A 268 10.43 0.53 6.83
CA GLY A 268 10.67 0.97 8.20
C GLY A 268 11.63 2.16 8.27
N VAL A 269 11.70 2.82 9.44
CA VAL A 269 12.44 4.08 9.61
C VAL A 269 13.94 3.91 9.35
N ALA A 270 14.54 2.87 9.91
CA ALA A 270 16.00 2.64 9.79
C ALA A 270 16.41 2.38 8.33
N ALA A 271 15.75 1.44 7.64
CA ALA A 271 16.05 1.13 6.24
C ALA A 271 15.76 2.34 5.32
N LYS A 272 14.68 3.09 5.57
CA LYS A 272 14.37 4.32 4.81
C LYS A 272 15.49 5.38 4.97
N GLN A 273 16.05 5.53 6.17
CA GLN A 273 17.17 6.46 6.40
C GLN A 273 18.47 5.99 5.75
N MET A 274 18.76 4.68 5.79
CA MET A 274 19.91 4.11 5.10
C MET A 274 19.85 4.34 3.60
N GLU A 275 18.70 4.03 2.97
CA GLU A 275 18.45 4.25 1.53
C GLU A 275 18.58 5.74 1.16
N LYS A 276 18.09 6.67 1.99
CA LYS A 276 18.29 8.12 1.78
C LYS A 276 19.76 8.55 1.79
N ARG A 277 20.62 7.82 2.52
CA ARG A 277 22.06 8.05 2.59
C ARG A 277 22.83 7.31 1.48
N GLY A 278 22.14 6.67 0.55
CA GLY A 278 22.74 5.86 -0.51
C GLY A 278 23.20 4.46 -0.07
N ILE A 279 22.86 4.05 1.15
CA ILE A 279 23.20 2.72 1.66
C ILE A 279 22.10 1.75 1.23
N VAL A 280 22.46 0.81 0.36
CA VAL A 280 21.55 -0.20 -0.17
C VAL A 280 21.11 -1.15 0.94
N THR A 281 19.79 -1.38 1.04
CA THR A 281 19.21 -2.32 2.00
C THR A 281 18.51 -3.47 1.30
N ARG A 282 18.45 -4.66 1.94
CA ARG A 282 17.73 -5.83 1.40
C ARG A 282 16.26 -5.51 1.04
N LYS A 283 15.57 -4.73 1.89
CA LYS A 283 14.18 -4.30 1.62
C LYS A 283 14.09 -3.29 0.48
N GLY A 284 15.08 -2.40 0.37
CA GLY A 284 15.18 -1.45 -0.74
C GLY A 284 15.40 -2.17 -2.08
N ASP A 285 16.31 -3.16 -2.12
CA ASP A 285 16.53 -3.98 -3.30
C ASP A 285 15.26 -4.74 -3.71
N LEU A 286 14.59 -5.35 -2.74
CA LEU A 286 13.34 -6.04 -2.99
C LEU A 286 12.28 -5.09 -3.60
N ASN A 287 12.16 -3.88 -3.10
CA ASN A 287 11.22 -2.89 -3.66
C ASN A 287 11.64 -2.44 -5.08
N ARG A 288 12.93 -2.29 -5.36
CA ARG A 288 13.43 -2.02 -6.72
C ARG A 288 13.08 -3.15 -7.68
N GLN A 289 13.26 -4.41 -7.25
CA GLN A 289 12.87 -5.58 -8.01
C GLN A 289 11.35 -5.62 -8.26
N ILE A 290 10.54 -5.44 -7.21
CA ILE A 290 9.08 -5.39 -7.31
C ILE A 290 8.63 -4.30 -8.30
N THR A 291 9.26 -3.15 -8.29
CA THR A 291 8.95 -2.06 -9.24
C THR A 291 9.26 -2.47 -10.68
N ALA A 292 10.42 -3.09 -10.92
CA ALA A 292 10.81 -3.59 -12.23
C ALA A 292 9.85 -4.69 -12.72
N ASP A 293 9.48 -5.62 -11.86
CA ASP A 293 8.57 -6.73 -12.17
C ASP A 293 7.15 -6.21 -12.46
N ASN A 294 6.64 -5.26 -11.68
CA ASN A 294 5.35 -4.60 -11.95
C ASN A 294 5.34 -3.87 -13.30
N LYS A 295 6.45 -3.21 -13.67
CA LYS A 295 6.59 -2.56 -14.97
C LYS A 295 6.56 -3.59 -16.10
N LEU A 296 7.30 -4.69 -15.96
CA LEU A 296 7.31 -5.79 -16.92
C LEU A 296 5.91 -6.39 -17.10
N LEU A 297 5.22 -6.71 -16.01
CA LEU A 297 3.87 -7.28 -16.03
C LEU A 297 2.85 -6.33 -16.68
N LYS A 298 2.91 -5.04 -16.38
CA LYS A 298 2.05 -4.01 -16.99
C LYS A 298 2.30 -3.92 -18.50
N GLU A 299 3.57 -3.96 -18.93
CA GLU A 299 3.95 -3.94 -20.35
C GLU A 299 3.41 -5.17 -21.07
N ILE A 300 3.65 -6.39 -20.55
CA ILE A 300 3.18 -7.64 -21.15
C ILE A 300 1.66 -7.65 -21.25
N LYS A 301 0.95 -7.32 -20.16
CA LYS A 301 -0.53 -7.27 -20.14
C LYS A 301 -1.08 -6.34 -21.22
N ALA A 302 -0.54 -5.14 -21.34
CA ALA A 302 -0.99 -4.17 -22.33
C ALA A 302 -0.74 -4.64 -23.77
N ARG A 303 0.42 -5.27 -24.04
CA ARG A 303 0.77 -5.78 -25.36
C ARG A 303 -0.11 -6.97 -25.75
N ILE A 304 -0.24 -7.96 -24.87
CA ILE A 304 -1.00 -9.17 -25.15
C ILE A 304 -2.51 -8.87 -25.29
N ALA A 305 -3.06 -7.94 -24.53
CA ALA A 305 -4.45 -7.52 -24.65
C ALA A 305 -4.72 -6.86 -26.03
N ARG A 306 -3.76 -6.07 -26.55
CA ARG A 306 -3.86 -5.49 -27.90
C ARG A 306 -3.76 -6.56 -28.99
N LEU A 307 -2.85 -7.52 -28.83
CA LEU A 307 -2.72 -8.63 -29.80
C LEU A 307 -3.94 -9.54 -29.78
N HIS A 308 -4.44 -9.90 -28.62
CA HIS A 308 -5.63 -10.73 -28.51
C HIS A 308 -6.89 -10.06 -29.10
N ARG A 309 -7.05 -8.74 -28.92
CA ARG A 309 -8.14 -7.99 -29.58
C ARG A 309 -7.97 -8.00 -31.08
N TRP A 310 -6.79 -7.67 -31.58
CA TRP A 310 -6.49 -7.73 -33.02
C TRP A 310 -6.72 -9.12 -33.58
N SER A 311 -6.26 -10.17 -32.90
CA SER A 311 -6.47 -11.56 -33.31
C SER A 311 -7.95 -11.89 -33.49
N LYS A 312 -8.81 -11.48 -32.56
CA LYS A 312 -10.26 -11.66 -32.65
C LYS A 312 -10.88 -10.88 -33.81
N ASP A 313 -10.47 -9.61 -33.97
CA ASP A 313 -10.96 -8.76 -35.05
C ASP A 313 -10.57 -9.33 -36.42
N GLU A 314 -9.35 -9.88 -36.55
CA GLU A 314 -8.84 -10.49 -37.77
C GLU A 314 -9.55 -11.81 -38.07
N ALA A 315 -9.73 -12.67 -37.07
CA ALA A 315 -10.46 -13.94 -37.22
C ALA A 315 -11.93 -13.76 -37.62
N ALA A 316 -12.53 -12.62 -37.31
CA ALA A 316 -13.91 -12.29 -37.70
C ALA A 316 -14.03 -11.86 -39.18
N LYS A 317 -12.92 -11.59 -39.88
CA LYS A 317 -12.93 -11.19 -41.29
C LYS A 317 -13.19 -12.41 -42.22
N PRO A 318 -13.80 -12.20 -43.38
CA PRO A 318 -13.94 -13.26 -44.39
C PRO A 318 -12.56 -13.83 -44.77
N GLN A 319 -12.42 -15.14 -44.89
CA GLN A 319 -11.16 -15.81 -45.20
C GLN A 319 -10.51 -15.32 -46.49
N SER A 320 -11.30 -14.90 -47.48
CA SER A 320 -10.82 -14.36 -48.75
C SER A 320 -10.10 -13.00 -48.62
N SER A 321 -10.28 -12.30 -47.52
CA SER A 321 -9.65 -10.99 -47.27
C SER A 321 -8.44 -11.06 -46.33
N GLN A 322 -8.16 -12.21 -45.74
CA GLN A 322 -7.03 -12.36 -44.81
C GLN A 322 -5.70 -12.51 -45.57
N PRO A 323 -4.66 -11.72 -45.22
CA PRO A 323 -3.36 -11.88 -45.79
C PRO A 323 -2.72 -13.21 -45.37
N THR A 324 -2.00 -13.87 -46.26
CA THR A 324 -1.24 -15.08 -45.92
C THR A 324 -0.02 -14.72 -45.06
N LEU A 325 0.49 -15.68 -44.27
CA LEU A 325 1.74 -15.47 -43.51
C LEU A 325 2.92 -15.10 -44.40
N LEU A 326 2.98 -15.62 -45.63
CA LEU A 326 3.99 -15.26 -46.60
C LEU A 326 3.91 -13.79 -47.02
N GLN A 327 2.70 -13.30 -47.32
CA GLN A 327 2.48 -11.88 -47.63
C GLN A 327 2.81 -10.97 -46.45
N LEU A 328 2.47 -11.38 -45.22
CA LEU A 328 2.85 -10.66 -44.02
C LEU A 328 4.36 -10.58 -43.82
N TRP A 329 5.05 -11.70 -44.09
CA TRP A 329 6.50 -11.77 -44.03
C TRP A 329 7.16 -10.86 -45.07
N GLU A 330 6.75 -10.92 -46.35
CA GLU A 330 7.25 -10.07 -47.43
C GLU A 330 7.02 -8.59 -47.12
N THR A 331 5.83 -8.23 -46.65
CA THR A 331 5.50 -6.87 -46.29
C THR A 331 6.35 -6.38 -45.13
N GLN A 332 6.58 -7.22 -44.12
CA GLN A 332 7.47 -6.87 -43.00
C GLN A 332 8.92 -6.68 -43.49
N GLN A 333 9.38 -7.44 -44.47
CA GLN A 333 10.70 -7.25 -45.07
C GLN A 333 10.79 -5.92 -45.84
N ALA A 334 9.72 -5.55 -46.56
CA ALA A 334 9.65 -4.30 -47.33
C ALA A 334 9.56 -3.04 -46.41
N MET A 335 9.10 -3.17 -45.18
CA MET A 335 9.09 -2.07 -44.17
C MET A 335 10.48 -1.73 -43.64
N ARG A 336 11.52 -2.35 -44.13
CA ARG A 336 12.86 -2.18 -43.57
C ARG A 336 13.57 -0.99 -44.16
N ASP A 337 13.94 -0.06 -43.31
CA ASP A 337 14.98 0.89 -43.62
C ASP A 337 16.34 0.20 -43.69
N LYS A 338 17.20 0.63 -44.61
CA LYS A 338 18.58 0.14 -44.65
C LYS A 338 19.26 0.46 -43.31
N PRO A 339 19.96 -0.50 -42.66
CA PRO A 339 20.60 -0.25 -41.40
C PRO A 339 21.68 0.82 -41.56
N THR A 340 21.63 1.84 -40.66
CA THR A 340 22.57 2.96 -40.66
C THR A 340 23.87 2.62 -39.93
N SER A 341 23.87 1.56 -39.11
CA SER A 341 25.05 1.12 -38.35
C SER A 341 25.11 -0.41 -38.21
N ARG A 342 26.33 -0.93 -37.94
CA ARG A 342 26.56 -2.36 -37.66
C ARG A 342 25.72 -2.85 -36.46
N HIS A 343 25.54 -2.03 -35.43
CA HIS A 343 24.74 -2.34 -34.26
C HIS A 343 23.25 -2.47 -34.61
N GLU A 344 22.77 -1.58 -35.46
CA GLU A 344 21.39 -1.65 -35.95
C GLU A 344 21.15 -2.88 -36.86
N ALA A 345 22.11 -3.23 -37.73
CA ALA A 345 22.05 -4.43 -38.53
C ALA A 345 21.97 -5.71 -37.68
N LEU A 346 22.79 -5.80 -36.64
CA LEU A 346 22.75 -6.92 -35.69
C LEU A 346 21.44 -6.99 -34.92
N ARG A 347 20.90 -5.84 -34.52
CA ARG A 347 19.58 -5.77 -33.85
C ARG A 347 18.49 -6.27 -34.77
N LYS A 348 18.45 -5.79 -36.02
CA LYS A 348 17.49 -6.22 -37.05
C LYS A 348 17.58 -7.71 -37.33
N LEU A 349 18.80 -8.27 -37.41
CA LEU A 349 19.02 -9.70 -37.61
C LEU A 349 18.47 -10.54 -36.43
N ARG A 350 18.74 -10.12 -35.18
CA ARG A 350 18.20 -10.80 -33.98
C ARG A 350 16.67 -10.77 -33.96
N GLU A 351 16.09 -9.67 -34.39
CA GLU A 351 14.64 -9.52 -34.45
C GLU A 351 14.01 -10.42 -35.53
N GLN A 352 14.72 -10.68 -36.62
CA GLN A 352 14.29 -11.65 -37.66
C GLN A 352 14.37 -13.08 -37.15
N ALA A 353 15.51 -13.42 -36.55
CA ALA A 353 15.69 -14.74 -35.98
C ALA A 353 14.61 -15.05 -34.94
N ALA A 354 14.24 -14.08 -34.12
CA ALA A 354 13.17 -14.24 -33.14
C ALA A 354 11.79 -14.53 -33.77
N LEU A 355 11.47 -13.86 -34.89
CA LEU A 355 10.22 -14.14 -35.62
C LEU A 355 10.26 -15.51 -36.31
N TYR A 356 11.36 -15.82 -37.00
CA TYR A 356 11.54 -17.12 -37.65
C TYR A 356 11.45 -18.26 -36.63
N ASN A 357 12.17 -18.11 -35.51
CA ASN A 357 12.15 -19.09 -34.41
C ASN A 357 10.74 -19.23 -33.79
N LEU A 358 9.98 -18.14 -33.65
CA LEU A 358 8.60 -18.21 -33.18
C LEU A 358 7.73 -19.05 -34.11
N LEU A 359 7.79 -18.77 -35.42
CA LEU A 359 6.98 -19.48 -36.41
C LEU A 359 7.41 -20.95 -36.52
N ALA A 360 8.72 -21.21 -36.66
CA ALA A 360 9.27 -22.55 -36.82
C ALA A 360 9.08 -23.42 -35.56
N ALA A 361 9.40 -22.89 -34.38
CA ALA A 361 9.29 -23.62 -33.12
C ALA A 361 7.84 -23.96 -32.73
N ASN A 362 6.86 -23.21 -33.22
CA ASN A 362 5.45 -23.45 -32.96
C ASN A 362 4.71 -24.07 -34.15
N GLY A 363 5.39 -24.38 -35.25
CA GLY A 363 4.79 -24.96 -36.46
C GLY A 363 3.74 -24.06 -37.10
N ILE A 364 3.88 -22.74 -36.98
CA ILE A 364 2.88 -21.76 -37.43
C ILE A 364 3.08 -21.50 -38.93
N THR A 365 2.14 -21.94 -39.74
CA THR A 365 2.14 -21.77 -41.21
C THR A 365 0.91 -20.98 -41.71
N THR A 366 -0.15 -20.86 -40.89
CA THR A 366 -1.40 -20.20 -41.28
C THR A 366 -1.77 -19.09 -40.28
N MET A 367 -2.60 -18.15 -40.71
CA MET A 367 -3.15 -17.08 -39.83
C MET A 367 -3.96 -17.66 -38.67
N GLN A 368 -4.75 -18.70 -38.91
CA GLN A 368 -5.50 -19.38 -37.87
C GLN A 368 -4.59 -19.89 -36.75
N GLN A 369 -3.48 -20.58 -37.10
CA GLN A 369 -2.50 -21.04 -36.11
C GLN A 369 -1.84 -19.88 -35.36
N LEU A 370 -1.64 -18.73 -36.05
CA LEU A 370 -1.14 -17.53 -35.37
C LEU A 370 -2.16 -16.98 -34.35
N HIS A 371 -3.46 -16.96 -34.66
CA HIS A 371 -4.51 -16.58 -33.75
C HIS A 371 -4.59 -17.52 -32.53
N GLU A 372 -4.57 -18.82 -32.76
CA GLU A 372 -4.53 -19.84 -31.70
C GLU A 372 -3.31 -19.66 -30.79
N LYS A 373 -2.13 -19.32 -31.35
CA LYS A 373 -0.93 -19.02 -30.59
C LYS A 373 -1.12 -17.75 -29.71
N VAL A 374 -1.73 -16.70 -30.24
CA VAL A 374 -2.01 -15.45 -29.46
C VAL A 374 -2.96 -15.75 -28.31
N ASP A 375 -3.98 -16.57 -28.55
CA ASP A 375 -4.93 -16.97 -27.51
C ASP A 375 -4.25 -17.83 -26.43
N ALA A 376 -3.40 -18.77 -26.85
CA ALA A 376 -2.58 -19.56 -25.91
C ALA A 376 -1.63 -18.72 -25.09
N MET A 377 -0.95 -17.73 -25.71
CA MET A 377 -0.09 -16.77 -25.00
C MET A 377 -0.86 -15.94 -23.98
N ASN A 378 -2.08 -15.51 -24.32
CA ASN A 378 -2.96 -14.80 -23.41
C ASN A 378 -3.35 -15.68 -22.20
N ALA A 379 -3.76 -16.91 -22.43
CA ALA A 379 -4.10 -17.86 -21.38
C ALA A 379 -2.88 -18.18 -20.49
N GLN A 380 -1.71 -18.40 -21.09
CA GLN A 380 -0.46 -18.66 -20.39
C GLN A 380 -0.04 -17.46 -19.52
N TYR A 381 -0.19 -16.24 -20.01
CA TYR A 381 0.08 -15.04 -19.21
C TYR A 381 -0.74 -15.01 -17.93
N TYR A 382 -2.05 -15.24 -18.03
CA TYR A 382 -2.92 -15.21 -16.84
C TYR A 382 -2.64 -16.37 -15.88
N LYS A 383 -2.30 -17.57 -16.40
CA LYS A 383 -1.88 -18.72 -15.61
C LYS A 383 -0.61 -18.40 -14.80
N LEU A 384 0.48 -18.03 -15.49
CA LEU A 384 1.75 -17.67 -14.85
C LEU A 384 1.59 -16.54 -13.83
N ARG A 385 0.75 -15.55 -14.16
CA ARG A 385 0.48 -14.44 -13.25
C ARG A 385 -0.23 -14.91 -11.98
N GLY A 386 -1.19 -15.80 -12.10
CA GLY A 386 -1.89 -16.42 -10.97
C GLY A 386 -0.94 -17.20 -10.04
N GLU A 387 -0.07 -18.00 -10.64
CA GLU A 387 0.94 -18.79 -9.91
C GLU A 387 1.96 -17.91 -9.19
N ILE A 388 2.47 -16.84 -9.83
CA ILE A 388 3.37 -15.86 -9.21
C ILE A 388 2.69 -15.20 -8.00
N VAL A 389 1.44 -14.75 -8.12
CA VAL A 389 0.70 -14.14 -7.03
C VAL A 389 0.51 -15.11 -5.87
N SER A 390 0.19 -16.37 -6.16
CA SER A 390 0.02 -17.41 -5.14
C SER A 390 1.33 -17.67 -4.39
N ALA A 391 2.44 -17.82 -5.12
CA ALA A 391 3.76 -18.00 -4.53
C ALA A 391 4.18 -16.81 -3.66
N GLU A 392 3.96 -15.58 -4.11
CA GLU A 392 4.27 -14.36 -3.35
C GLU A 392 3.50 -14.27 -2.03
N ARG A 393 2.23 -14.62 -2.04
CA ARG A 393 1.41 -14.66 -0.82
C ARG A 393 1.94 -15.68 0.17
N ARG A 394 2.22 -16.89 -0.33
CA ARG A 394 2.73 -17.96 0.52
C ARG A 394 4.09 -17.59 1.12
N ILE A 395 5.00 -17.02 0.33
CA ILE A 395 6.30 -16.52 0.78
C ILE A 395 6.10 -15.48 1.90
N ALA A 396 5.23 -14.49 1.71
CA ALA A 396 4.98 -13.45 2.70
C ALA A 396 4.48 -14.02 4.03
N THR A 397 3.55 -14.98 3.99
CA THR A 397 3.04 -15.67 5.19
C THR A 397 4.16 -16.44 5.91
N LEU A 398 5.00 -17.15 5.16
CA LEU A 398 6.10 -17.93 5.75
C LEU A 398 7.21 -17.03 6.32
N GLU A 399 7.51 -15.91 5.66
CA GLU A 399 8.48 -14.92 6.16
C GLU A 399 7.98 -14.27 7.45
N GLU A 400 6.68 -13.98 7.59
CA GLU A 400 6.09 -13.49 8.83
C GLU A 400 6.23 -14.52 9.96
N ARG A 401 5.94 -15.80 9.68
CA ARG A 401 6.12 -16.91 10.63
C ARG A 401 7.58 -17.06 11.08
N LEU A 402 8.51 -16.93 10.14
CA LEU A 402 9.96 -16.98 10.42
C LEU A 402 10.43 -15.79 11.25
N ASP A 403 9.97 -14.58 10.97
CA ASP A 403 10.28 -13.37 11.73
C ASP A 403 9.80 -13.48 13.19
N MET A 404 8.58 -14.03 13.39
CA MET A 404 8.07 -14.27 14.73
C MET A 404 8.85 -15.38 15.47
N PHE A 405 9.25 -16.42 14.77
CA PHE A 405 10.10 -17.46 15.35
C PHE A 405 11.50 -16.95 15.71
N GLU A 406 12.10 -16.10 14.88
CA GLU A 406 13.40 -15.45 15.17
C GLU A 406 13.30 -14.53 16.40
N LYS A 407 12.22 -13.75 16.53
CA LYS A 407 11.95 -12.93 17.73
C LYS A 407 11.81 -13.80 18.98
N TYR A 408 11.14 -14.94 18.89
CA TYR A 408 11.04 -15.92 19.96
C TYR A 408 12.41 -16.42 20.39
N GLU A 409 13.21 -16.95 19.46
CA GLU A 409 14.53 -17.53 19.78
C GLU A 409 15.50 -16.48 20.31
N LYS A 410 15.57 -15.30 19.72
CA LYS A 410 16.44 -14.19 20.12
C LYS A 410 16.18 -13.74 21.56
N ASN A 411 14.90 -13.67 21.96
CA ASN A 411 14.54 -13.12 23.27
C ASN A 411 14.26 -14.18 24.34
N LYS A 412 14.34 -15.46 24.00
CA LYS A 412 14.12 -16.60 24.90
C LYS A 412 15.08 -16.61 26.10
N ALA A 413 16.33 -16.18 25.91
CA ALA A 413 17.33 -16.09 26.98
C ALA A 413 16.93 -15.05 28.04
N VAL A 414 16.46 -13.87 27.61
CA VAL A 414 16.00 -12.80 28.51
C VAL A 414 14.77 -13.26 29.30
N GLN A 415 13.84 -13.95 28.67
CA GLN A 415 12.67 -14.52 29.35
C GLN A 415 13.06 -15.58 30.38
N ARG A 416 14.04 -16.44 30.08
CA ARG A 416 14.56 -17.42 31.07
C ARG A 416 15.22 -16.76 32.27
N GLN A 417 15.91 -15.63 32.07
CA GLN A 417 16.45 -14.83 33.16
C GLN A 417 15.36 -14.19 33.99
N TYR A 418 14.35 -13.59 33.34
CA TYR A 418 13.20 -12.95 34.01
C TYR A 418 12.49 -13.91 34.97
N VAL A 419 12.25 -15.16 34.57
CA VAL A 419 11.58 -16.17 35.42
C VAL A 419 12.39 -16.44 36.70
N LYS A 420 13.73 -16.33 36.65
CA LYS A 420 14.63 -16.57 37.78
C LYS A 420 14.80 -15.36 38.70
N VAL A 421 14.35 -14.17 38.27
CA VAL A 421 14.48 -12.91 39.06
C VAL A 421 13.54 -12.96 40.27
N LYS A 422 14.08 -12.61 41.47
CA LYS A 422 13.31 -12.50 42.71
C LYS A 422 12.19 -11.46 42.54
N PRO A 423 11.00 -11.68 43.14
CA PRO A 423 9.86 -10.79 42.97
C PRO A 423 10.15 -9.29 43.18
N ALA A 424 10.95 -8.95 44.21
CA ALA A 424 11.32 -7.57 44.51
C ALA A 424 12.18 -6.85 43.44
N LYS A 425 12.83 -7.59 42.53
CA LYS A 425 13.65 -7.03 41.44
C LYS A 425 13.03 -7.18 40.05
N ARG A 426 11.83 -7.77 39.95
CA ARG A 426 11.17 -8.04 38.67
C ARG A 426 10.83 -6.76 37.91
N GLU A 427 10.33 -5.76 38.61
CA GLU A 427 9.96 -4.49 37.99
C GLU A 427 11.16 -3.78 37.38
N GLN A 428 12.27 -3.73 38.08
CA GLN A 428 13.53 -3.15 37.56
C GLN A 428 14.05 -3.93 36.34
N PHE A 429 13.95 -5.26 36.38
CA PHE A 429 14.33 -6.11 35.23
C PHE A 429 13.39 -5.89 34.04
N GLU A 430 12.08 -5.79 34.28
CA GLU A 430 11.09 -5.48 33.22
C GLU A 430 11.36 -4.11 32.58
N GLN A 431 11.72 -3.10 33.36
CA GLN A 431 12.07 -1.79 32.83
C GLN A 431 13.33 -1.86 31.94
N SER A 432 14.35 -2.61 32.37
CA SER A 432 15.62 -2.75 31.64
C SER A 432 15.52 -3.54 30.35
N TYR A 433 14.67 -4.60 30.32
CA TYR A 433 14.52 -5.53 29.18
C TYR A 433 13.10 -5.52 28.60
N ARG A 434 12.44 -4.39 28.68
CA ARG A 434 11.03 -4.25 28.28
C ARG A 434 10.77 -4.59 26.82
N ALA A 435 11.67 -4.17 25.92
CA ALA A 435 11.53 -4.40 24.49
C ALA A 435 11.63 -5.90 24.17
N GLU A 436 12.62 -6.58 24.73
CA GLU A 436 12.88 -8.00 24.53
C GLU A 436 11.75 -8.87 25.08
N LEU A 437 11.29 -8.56 26.30
CA LEU A 437 10.18 -9.29 26.93
C LEU A 437 8.86 -9.08 26.16
N THR A 438 8.62 -7.87 25.63
CA THR A 438 7.44 -7.58 24.82
C THR A 438 7.46 -8.34 23.49
N LEU A 439 8.62 -8.34 22.81
CA LEU A 439 8.81 -9.08 21.56
C LEU A 439 8.66 -10.59 21.78
N TYR A 440 9.21 -11.12 22.88
CA TYR A 440 9.05 -12.53 23.23
C TYR A 440 7.58 -12.91 23.46
N LYS A 441 6.86 -12.14 24.30
CA LYS A 441 5.43 -12.38 24.58
C LYS A 441 4.57 -12.32 23.32
N ALA A 442 4.85 -11.37 22.42
CA ALA A 442 4.15 -11.26 21.13
C ALA A 442 4.42 -12.47 20.23
N ALA A 443 5.68 -12.90 20.16
CA ALA A 443 6.08 -14.07 19.36
C ALA A 443 5.47 -15.36 19.90
N VAL A 444 5.47 -15.58 21.23
CA VAL A 444 4.82 -16.74 21.85
C VAL A 444 3.34 -16.79 21.50
N ARG A 445 2.62 -15.67 21.70
CA ARG A 445 1.17 -15.62 21.38
C ARG A 445 0.90 -15.95 19.91
N TYR A 446 1.71 -15.43 19.00
CA TYR A 446 1.57 -15.72 17.57
C TYR A 446 1.78 -17.21 17.26
N LEU A 447 2.85 -17.81 17.82
CA LEU A 447 3.16 -19.23 17.62
C LEU A 447 2.14 -20.17 18.29
N GLU A 448 1.55 -19.76 19.41
CA GLU A 448 0.45 -20.49 20.07
C GLU A 448 -0.83 -20.43 19.24
N ASN A 449 -1.17 -19.27 18.67
CA ASN A 449 -2.31 -19.16 17.76
C ASN A 449 -2.16 -20.07 16.55
N LEU A 450 -0.97 -20.15 15.93
CA LEU A 450 -0.73 -21.10 14.83
C LEU A 450 -1.01 -22.54 15.23
N LYS A 451 -0.60 -22.95 16.46
CA LYS A 451 -0.87 -24.29 16.96
C LYS A 451 -2.37 -24.56 17.19
N THR A 452 -3.11 -23.55 17.68
CA THR A 452 -4.57 -23.68 17.87
C THR A 452 -5.31 -23.77 16.55
N GLU A 453 -4.76 -23.18 15.47
CA GLU A 453 -5.25 -23.29 14.09
C GLU A 453 -4.83 -24.62 13.41
N GLY A 454 -4.15 -25.52 14.13
CA GLY A 454 -3.68 -26.81 13.61
C GLY A 454 -2.39 -26.73 12.79
N GLU A 455 -1.73 -25.58 12.75
CA GLU A 455 -0.51 -25.35 11.97
C GLU A 455 0.75 -25.65 12.81
N PRO A 456 1.57 -26.66 12.44
CA PRO A 456 2.76 -27.01 13.20
C PRO A 456 3.86 -25.94 13.05
N VAL A 457 4.55 -25.65 14.15
CA VAL A 457 5.70 -24.73 14.14
C VAL A 457 6.94 -25.47 13.61
N THR A 458 7.22 -25.33 12.32
CA THR A 458 8.32 -26.05 11.63
C THR A 458 9.24 -25.08 10.87
N PRO A 459 10.10 -24.30 11.54
CA PRO A 459 10.90 -23.25 10.92
C PRO A 459 11.84 -23.73 9.81
N LYS A 460 12.38 -24.97 9.95
CA LYS A 460 13.23 -25.56 8.90
C LYS A 460 12.43 -25.81 7.60
N LYS A 461 11.22 -26.36 7.72
CA LYS A 461 10.33 -26.56 6.56
C LYS A 461 9.91 -25.24 5.94
N TRP A 462 9.60 -24.22 6.75
CA TRP A 462 9.23 -22.90 6.26
C TRP A 462 10.36 -22.24 5.46
N ARG A 463 11.62 -22.34 5.91
CA ARG A 463 12.77 -21.82 5.15
C ARG A 463 12.95 -22.54 3.82
N SER A 464 12.91 -23.86 3.82
CA SER A 464 13.01 -24.66 2.60
C SER A 464 11.87 -24.35 1.61
N GLU A 465 10.64 -24.16 2.11
CA GLU A 465 9.48 -23.80 1.29
C GLU A 465 9.65 -22.39 0.68
N VAL A 466 10.15 -21.40 1.44
CA VAL A 466 10.47 -20.05 0.94
C VAL A 466 11.53 -20.10 -0.15
N GLU A 467 12.59 -20.87 0.03
CA GLU A 467 13.64 -21.04 -0.98
C GLU A 467 13.09 -21.67 -2.26
N SER A 468 12.31 -22.74 -2.16
CA SER A 468 11.68 -23.41 -3.29
C SER A 468 10.72 -22.51 -4.06
N LEU A 469 9.81 -21.83 -3.35
CA LEU A 469 8.86 -20.90 -3.96
C LEU A 469 9.55 -19.68 -4.60
N THR A 470 10.64 -19.21 -4.01
CA THR A 470 11.45 -18.12 -4.58
C THR A 470 12.13 -18.55 -5.87
N ALA A 471 12.68 -19.76 -5.91
CA ALA A 471 13.27 -20.33 -7.12
C ALA A 471 12.22 -20.50 -8.23
N GLN A 472 11.06 -21.06 -7.90
CA GLN A 472 9.93 -21.21 -8.83
C GLN A 472 9.47 -19.87 -9.38
N LYS A 473 9.27 -18.86 -8.53
CA LYS A 473 8.90 -17.51 -8.93
C LYS A 473 9.91 -16.91 -9.92
N ASN A 474 11.20 -17.09 -9.66
CA ASN A 474 12.25 -16.58 -10.56
C ASN A 474 12.20 -17.24 -11.95
N LEU A 475 11.93 -18.53 -12.03
CA LEU A 475 11.71 -19.23 -13.31
C LEU A 475 10.49 -18.66 -14.04
N GLN A 476 9.37 -18.47 -13.35
CA GLN A 476 8.16 -17.90 -13.93
C GLN A 476 8.38 -16.47 -14.46
N TYR A 477 9.21 -15.65 -13.81
CA TYR A 477 9.62 -14.34 -14.35
C TYR A 477 10.52 -14.44 -15.57
N GLN A 478 11.36 -15.49 -15.69
CA GLN A 478 12.12 -15.75 -16.91
C GLN A 478 11.18 -16.11 -18.06
N GLU A 479 10.19 -16.96 -17.82
CA GLU A 479 9.15 -17.30 -18.80
C GLU A 479 8.36 -16.06 -19.25
N MET A 480 8.00 -15.17 -18.31
CA MET A 480 7.35 -13.89 -18.63
C MET A 480 8.23 -13.00 -19.54
N ARG A 481 9.55 -12.97 -19.32
CA ARG A 481 10.48 -12.22 -20.18
C ARG A 481 10.57 -12.84 -21.57
N ALA A 482 10.64 -14.17 -21.68
CA ALA A 482 10.62 -14.88 -22.96
C ALA A 482 9.32 -14.59 -23.72
N MET A 483 8.17 -14.70 -23.06
CA MET A 483 6.85 -14.38 -23.62
C MET A 483 6.79 -12.93 -24.15
N ARG A 484 7.40 -11.96 -23.46
CA ARG A 484 7.47 -10.58 -23.96
C ARG A 484 8.16 -10.48 -25.32
N GLU A 485 9.23 -11.25 -25.55
CA GLU A 485 9.95 -11.23 -26.83
C GLU A 485 9.12 -11.90 -27.93
N GLU A 486 8.41 -13.00 -27.61
CA GLU A 486 7.46 -13.62 -28.55
C GLU A 486 6.33 -12.64 -28.93
N ILE A 487 5.75 -11.93 -27.95
CA ILE A 487 4.71 -10.91 -28.19
C ILE A 487 5.23 -9.83 -29.15
N LYS A 488 6.47 -9.34 -28.96
CA LYS A 488 7.08 -8.36 -29.88
C LYS A 488 7.22 -8.88 -31.30
N ALA A 489 7.52 -10.17 -31.46
CA ALA A 489 7.60 -10.80 -32.79
C ALA A 489 6.23 -10.81 -33.47
N VAL A 490 5.17 -11.21 -32.76
CA VAL A 490 3.80 -11.21 -33.28
C VAL A 490 3.29 -9.78 -33.56
N GLU A 491 3.63 -8.77 -32.74
CA GLU A 491 3.29 -7.36 -32.99
C GLU A 491 3.86 -6.84 -34.34
N LYS A 492 4.97 -7.40 -34.82
CA LYS A 492 5.54 -7.04 -36.14
C LYS A 492 4.70 -7.60 -37.29
N LEU A 493 4.21 -8.84 -37.13
CA LEU A 493 3.28 -9.41 -38.10
C LEU A 493 1.96 -8.62 -38.13
N LYS A 494 1.44 -8.25 -36.99
CA LYS A 494 0.26 -7.37 -36.87
C LYS A 494 0.44 -6.07 -37.67
N LYS A 495 1.58 -5.38 -37.50
CA LYS A 495 1.88 -4.14 -38.26
C LYS A 495 1.96 -4.38 -39.76
N ALA A 496 2.46 -5.53 -40.18
CA ALA A 496 2.48 -5.91 -41.59
C ALA A 496 1.06 -6.13 -42.14
N ALA A 497 0.18 -6.79 -41.39
CA ALA A 497 -1.23 -6.95 -41.74
C ALA A 497 -1.94 -5.60 -41.91
N GLU A 498 -1.83 -4.73 -40.90
CA GLU A 498 -2.43 -3.38 -40.93
C GLU A 498 -1.95 -2.53 -42.14
N ARG A 499 -0.70 -2.71 -42.59
CA ARG A 499 -0.16 -2.04 -43.78
C ARG A 499 -0.75 -2.59 -45.05
N LEU A 500 -0.83 -3.90 -45.19
CA LEU A 500 -1.48 -4.53 -46.34
C LEU A 500 -2.92 -4.09 -46.54
N GLU A 501 -3.67 -3.98 -45.44
CA GLU A 501 -5.03 -3.48 -45.48
C GLU A 501 -5.11 -2.02 -45.92
N LYS A 502 -4.25 -1.14 -45.38
CA LYS A 502 -4.20 0.26 -45.82
C LYS A 502 -3.85 0.40 -47.29
N ASP A 503 -2.89 -0.38 -47.77
CA ASP A 503 -2.50 -0.37 -49.18
C ASP A 503 -3.62 -0.89 -50.10
N ALA A 504 -4.38 -1.91 -49.64
CA ALA A 504 -5.56 -2.41 -50.35
C ALA A 504 -6.68 -1.35 -50.42
N GLN A 505 -7.01 -0.71 -49.29
CA GLN A 505 -7.99 0.37 -49.24
C GLN A 505 -7.60 1.59 -50.08
N ALA A 506 -6.32 1.94 -50.10
CA ALA A 506 -5.81 3.04 -50.93
C ALA A 506 -5.92 2.74 -52.44
N LYS A 507 -5.67 1.49 -52.84
CA LYS A 507 -5.85 1.04 -54.24
C LYS A 507 -7.33 1.03 -54.64
N GLU A 508 -8.23 0.64 -53.75
CA GLU A 508 -9.66 0.62 -54.00
C GLU A 508 -10.24 2.03 -54.11
N LYS A 509 -9.79 2.97 -53.28
CA LYS A 509 -10.15 4.39 -53.38
C LYS A 509 -9.71 5.00 -54.72
N LYS A 510 -8.48 4.75 -55.17
CA LYS A 510 -7.99 5.19 -56.46
C LYS A 510 -8.75 4.63 -57.65
N ARG A 511 -9.28 3.39 -57.52
CA ARG A 511 -10.09 2.75 -58.55
C ARG A 511 -11.49 3.32 -58.65
N ASN A 512 -12.02 3.84 -57.54
CA ASN A 512 -13.36 4.40 -57.45
C ASN A 512 -13.40 5.93 -57.58
N GLU A 513 -12.25 6.63 -57.76
CA GLU A 513 -12.23 8.04 -58.14
C GLU A 513 -12.60 8.13 -59.62
N PRO A 514 -13.66 8.89 -59.98
CA PRO A 514 -13.99 9.10 -61.41
C PRO A 514 -12.83 9.85 -62.09
N GLU A 515 -12.38 9.29 -63.22
CA GLU A 515 -11.45 10.02 -64.12
C GLU A 515 -12.03 11.39 -64.43
N ARG A 516 -11.34 12.44 -64.01
CA ARG A 516 -11.67 13.84 -64.34
C ARG A 516 -11.07 14.21 -65.66
#